data_4889765cb7473bbbceaf6a6bc22bfae7
#
_entry.id   4889765cb7473bbbceaf6a6bc22bfae7
#
_cell.length_a   1.000
_cell.length_b   1.000
_cell.length_c   1.000
_cell.angle_alpha   90.00
_cell.angle_beta   90.00
_cell.angle_gamma   90.00
#
_symmetry.space_group_name_H-M   'P 1'
#
loop_
_entity.id
_entity.type
_entity.pdbx_description
1 polymer ?
#
loop_
_entity_poly.entity_id
_entity_poly.type
_entity_poly.pdbx_seq_one_letter_code
_entity_poly.pdbx_strand_id
1 'polypeptide(L)'
;MKKILLLVAVEAEIGGQGIEQLKGECDICFVGVGKLRAFEATLAALVQGEYDAVINIGTCGSFRHPYGMLLRPSTVVQGDIYIDSIFATELELLGTGDEGCSIASSDNFIGADTPAEQRRLIEPHDCMDMESYAIVRATKFYARQSGKAEPKMYMLKVVSDACDGTIEDWESRVERLRSTLVEAAEELIEAIK
;
A
#
# COMPACT_ATOMS: atom_id res chain seq x y z
N MET A 1 -22.32 -5.39 10.83
CA MET A 1 -21.18 -4.47 10.66
C MET A 1 -20.18 -5.17 9.76
N LYS A 2 -19.65 -4.50 8.75
CA LYS A 2 -18.66 -5.12 7.86
C LYS A 2 -17.36 -5.36 8.61
N LYS A 3 -16.73 -6.51 8.35
CA LYS A 3 -15.43 -6.84 8.93
C LYS A 3 -14.32 -6.32 8.03
N ILE A 4 -13.43 -5.49 8.58
CA ILE A 4 -12.40 -4.76 7.85
C ILE A 4 -11.02 -5.23 8.32
N LEU A 5 -10.12 -5.52 7.37
CA LEU A 5 -8.70 -5.77 7.60
C LEU A 5 -7.89 -4.55 7.17
N LEU A 6 -7.20 -3.92 8.11
CA LEU A 6 -6.27 -2.82 7.86
C LEU A 6 -4.84 -3.37 7.79
N LEU A 7 -4.16 -3.13 6.68
CA LEU A 7 -2.80 -3.57 6.41
C LEU A 7 -1.85 -2.37 6.39
N VAL A 8 -0.81 -2.43 7.21
CA VAL A 8 0.22 -1.40 7.36
C VAL A 8 1.57 -2.07 7.26
N ALA A 9 2.55 -1.47 6.59
CA ALA A 9 3.86 -2.08 6.45
C ALA A 9 4.55 -2.21 7.83
N VAL A 10 4.67 -1.12 8.56
CA VAL A 10 5.35 -1.09 9.86
C VAL A 10 4.58 -0.23 10.86
N GLU A 11 4.72 -0.55 12.15
CA GLU A 11 4.08 0.19 13.25
C GLU A 11 4.43 1.69 13.24
N ALA A 12 5.64 2.03 12.79
CA ALA A 12 6.10 3.42 12.73
C ALA A 12 5.20 4.33 11.88
N GLU A 13 4.45 3.80 10.93
CA GLU A 13 3.58 4.60 10.04
C GLU A 13 2.33 5.12 10.73
N ILE A 14 1.80 4.42 11.73
CA ILE A 14 0.61 4.84 12.48
C ILE A 14 0.90 5.13 13.97
N GLY A 15 1.98 4.54 14.51
CA GLY A 15 2.39 4.69 15.91
C GLY A 15 1.40 4.10 16.92
N GLY A 16 1.80 4.02 18.18
CA GLY A 16 0.96 3.44 19.23
C GLY A 16 -0.38 4.16 19.44
N GLN A 17 -0.43 5.48 19.27
CA GLN A 17 -1.67 6.24 19.38
C GLN A 17 -2.65 5.89 18.24
N GLY A 18 -2.17 5.78 16.99
CA GLY A 18 -3.02 5.38 15.87
C GLY A 18 -3.53 3.94 16.01
N ILE A 19 -2.70 3.04 16.54
CA ILE A 19 -3.14 1.67 16.86
C ILE A 19 -4.32 1.70 17.83
N GLU A 20 -4.23 2.45 18.93
CA GLU A 20 -5.30 2.53 19.93
C GLU A 20 -6.57 3.20 19.37
N GLN A 21 -6.44 4.19 18.50
CA GLN A 21 -7.59 4.84 17.83
C GLN A 21 -8.34 3.88 16.90
N LEU A 22 -7.62 3.11 16.11
CA LEU A 22 -8.20 2.18 15.11
C LEU A 22 -8.63 0.84 15.71
N LYS A 23 -8.16 0.53 16.92
CA LYS A 23 -8.46 -0.69 17.64
C LYS A 23 -9.95 -0.80 17.97
N GLY A 24 -10.55 -1.92 17.57
CA GLY A 24 -11.99 -2.15 17.75
C GLY A 24 -12.84 -1.70 16.56
N GLU A 25 -12.29 -0.90 15.66
CA GLU A 25 -12.95 -0.50 14.41
C GLU A 25 -12.62 -1.46 13.26
N CYS A 26 -11.43 -2.05 13.27
CA CYS A 26 -10.92 -3.00 12.29
C CYS A 26 -9.88 -3.94 12.91
N ASP A 27 -9.58 -5.05 12.22
CA ASP A 27 -8.43 -5.88 12.53
C ASP A 27 -7.18 -5.26 11.88
N ILE A 28 -6.12 -4.99 12.67
CA ILE A 28 -4.86 -4.40 12.18
C ILE A 28 -3.82 -5.51 11.99
N CYS A 29 -3.15 -5.53 10.84
CA CYS A 29 -2.04 -6.43 10.56
C CYS A 29 -0.85 -5.66 10.01
N PHE A 30 0.31 -5.81 10.67
CA PHE A 30 1.60 -5.29 10.19
C PHE A 30 2.23 -6.32 9.25
N VAL A 31 2.33 -5.96 7.97
CA VAL A 31 2.71 -6.91 6.92
C VAL A 31 4.21 -7.02 6.71
N GLY A 32 5.01 -6.13 7.31
CA GLY A 32 6.45 -6.04 7.09
C GLY A 32 6.80 -5.36 5.77
N VAL A 33 8.10 -5.06 5.62
CA VAL A 33 8.63 -4.36 4.44
C VAL A 33 8.93 -5.35 3.32
N GLY A 34 8.54 -4.98 2.10
CA GLY A 34 8.80 -5.71 0.88
C GLY A 34 7.70 -6.69 0.47
N LYS A 35 7.67 -7.00 -0.83
CA LYS A 35 6.57 -7.75 -1.47
C LYS A 35 6.34 -9.14 -0.90
N LEU A 36 7.42 -9.87 -0.61
CA LEU A 36 7.27 -11.26 -0.13
C LEU A 36 6.63 -11.32 1.25
N ARG A 37 7.11 -10.49 2.19
CA ARG A 37 6.54 -10.41 3.54
C ARG A 37 5.10 -9.93 3.52
N ALA A 38 4.83 -8.91 2.73
CA ALA A 38 3.48 -8.37 2.58
C ALA A 38 2.50 -9.40 1.99
N PHE A 39 2.94 -10.20 1.02
CA PHE A 39 2.14 -11.29 0.48
C PHE A 39 1.82 -12.37 1.54
N GLU A 40 2.83 -12.85 2.25
CA GLU A 40 2.67 -13.88 3.27
C GLU A 40 1.77 -13.43 4.41
N ALA A 41 2.01 -12.24 4.97
CA ALA A 41 1.24 -11.72 6.10
C ALA A 41 -0.21 -11.43 5.71
N THR A 42 -0.45 -10.84 4.53
CA THR A 42 -1.79 -10.60 4.01
C THR A 42 -2.55 -11.91 3.82
N LEU A 43 -1.93 -12.90 3.20
CA LEU A 43 -2.54 -14.21 2.99
C LEU A 43 -2.87 -14.90 4.32
N ALA A 44 -1.95 -14.86 5.28
CA ALA A 44 -2.15 -15.44 6.62
C ALA A 44 -3.33 -14.79 7.35
N ALA A 45 -3.45 -13.45 7.31
CA ALA A 45 -4.56 -12.72 7.91
C ALA A 45 -5.90 -13.09 7.26
N LEU A 46 -5.95 -13.17 5.93
CA LEU A 46 -7.15 -13.54 5.18
C LEU A 46 -7.59 -15.00 5.42
N VAL A 47 -6.64 -15.90 5.67
CA VAL A 47 -6.96 -17.31 6.01
C VAL A 47 -7.54 -17.42 7.42
N GLN A 48 -7.09 -16.58 8.36
CA GLN A 48 -7.54 -16.58 9.75
C GLN A 48 -8.89 -15.87 9.96
N GLY A 49 -9.27 -14.98 9.03
CA GLY A 49 -10.49 -14.18 9.14
C GLY A 49 -11.29 -14.16 7.83
N GLU A 50 -12.56 -13.73 7.95
CA GLU A 50 -13.40 -13.40 6.80
C GLU A 50 -13.63 -11.90 6.81
N TYR A 51 -13.21 -11.22 5.74
CA TYR A 51 -13.28 -9.76 5.66
C TYR A 51 -14.11 -9.32 4.45
N ASP A 52 -14.92 -8.29 4.66
CA ASP A 52 -15.70 -7.64 3.60
C ASP A 52 -14.84 -6.62 2.84
N ALA A 53 -13.85 -6.04 3.54
CA ALA A 53 -12.93 -5.07 2.98
C ALA A 53 -11.50 -5.25 3.49
N VAL A 54 -10.55 -4.93 2.64
CA VAL A 54 -9.11 -4.81 2.93
C VAL A 54 -8.70 -3.38 2.64
N ILE A 55 -8.09 -2.71 3.60
CA ILE A 55 -7.55 -1.36 3.46
C ILE A 55 -6.04 -1.44 3.62
N ASN A 56 -5.28 -1.03 2.61
CA ASN A 56 -3.84 -0.83 2.74
C ASN A 56 -3.56 0.66 2.95
N ILE A 57 -2.93 0.99 4.07
CA ILE A 57 -2.47 2.36 4.34
C ILE A 57 -0.96 2.39 4.54
N GLY A 58 -0.35 3.53 4.27
CA GLY A 58 1.08 3.73 4.48
C GLY A 58 1.62 4.96 3.76
N THR A 59 2.93 5.13 3.85
CA THR A 59 3.66 6.17 3.15
C THR A 59 4.07 5.72 1.75
N CYS A 60 4.39 6.68 0.89
CA CYS A 60 4.89 6.43 -0.46
C CYS A 60 5.85 7.53 -0.91
N GLY A 61 6.77 7.20 -1.78
CA GLY A 61 7.53 8.19 -2.55
C GLY A 61 6.73 8.67 -3.76
N SER A 62 6.99 9.89 -4.25
CA SER A 62 6.38 10.39 -5.48
C SER A 62 7.29 11.36 -6.21
N PHE A 63 7.44 11.20 -7.55
CA PHE A 63 8.07 12.19 -8.41
C PHE A 63 7.15 13.35 -8.79
N ARG A 64 5.84 13.23 -8.54
CA ARG A 64 4.80 14.11 -9.08
C ARG A 64 4.03 14.89 -8.03
N HIS A 65 3.87 14.31 -6.85
CA HIS A 65 3.01 14.85 -5.81
C HIS A 65 3.83 15.35 -4.62
N PRO A 66 3.41 16.46 -4.00
CA PRO A 66 4.15 17.06 -2.91
C PRO A 66 4.03 16.25 -1.62
N TYR A 67 5.01 16.42 -0.72
CA TYR A 67 5.00 15.88 0.63
C TYR A 67 3.69 16.15 1.36
N GLY A 68 3.16 15.14 2.04
CA GLY A 68 1.92 15.19 2.81
C GLY A 68 0.64 15.01 1.98
N MET A 69 0.73 14.92 0.65
CA MET A 69 -0.45 14.68 -0.17
C MET A 69 -0.99 13.27 0.04
N LEU A 70 -2.29 13.16 0.32
CA LEU A 70 -3.01 11.89 0.41
C LEU A 70 -3.43 11.45 -0.99
N LEU A 71 -3.08 10.23 -1.36
CA LEU A 71 -3.41 9.59 -2.62
C LEU A 71 -4.28 8.35 -2.38
N ARG A 72 -5.16 8.06 -3.34
CA ARG A 72 -6.05 6.88 -3.32
C ARG A 72 -5.87 6.06 -4.61
N PRO A 73 -4.76 5.31 -4.74
CA PRO A 73 -4.52 4.54 -5.94
C PRO A 73 -5.65 3.56 -6.25
N SER A 74 -6.04 3.50 -7.52
CA SER A 74 -7.01 2.56 -8.06
C SER A 74 -6.36 1.42 -8.83
N THR A 75 -5.07 1.56 -9.14
CA THR A 75 -4.28 0.56 -9.86
C THR A 75 -2.91 0.39 -9.23
N VAL A 76 -2.36 -0.82 -9.31
CA VAL A 76 -1.02 -1.12 -8.82
C VAL A 76 -0.23 -1.95 -9.82
N VAL A 77 1.05 -1.66 -9.96
CA VAL A 77 1.98 -2.38 -10.83
C VAL A 77 3.23 -2.82 -10.06
N GLN A 78 3.94 -3.79 -10.62
CA GLN A 78 5.24 -4.21 -10.12
C GLN A 78 6.33 -3.30 -10.70
N GLY A 79 7.01 -2.53 -9.85
CA GLY A 79 7.91 -1.44 -10.23
C GLY A 79 9.39 -1.83 -10.32
N ASP A 80 9.73 -3.12 -10.24
CA ASP A 80 11.12 -3.61 -10.26
C ASP A 80 11.35 -4.77 -11.26
N ILE A 81 10.35 -5.10 -12.07
CA ILE A 81 10.52 -5.99 -13.22
C ILE A 81 10.54 -5.13 -14.49
N TYR A 82 11.72 -4.85 -14.98
CA TYR A 82 11.96 -3.97 -16.13
C TYR A 82 12.77 -4.64 -17.25
N ILE A 83 12.67 -5.97 -17.34
CA ILE A 83 13.25 -6.76 -18.42
C ILE A 83 12.25 -6.77 -19.58
N ASP A 84 12.59 -6.07 -20.64
CA ASP A 84 11.77 -5.96 -21.85
C ASP A 84 11.39 -7.30 -22.47
N SER A 85 10.26 -7.35 -23.11
CA SER A 85 9.78 -8.40 -24.02
C SER A 85 9.40 -9.76 -23.44
N ILE A 86 9.94 -10.20 -22.32
CA ILE A 86 9.66 -11.52 -21.72
C ILE A 86 8.71 -11.39 -20.53
N PHE A 87 8.80 -10.29 -19.77
CA PHE A 87 8.02 -10.03 -18.57
C PHE A 87 7.27 -8.71 -18.68
N ALA A 88 6.01 -8.77 -19.10
CA ALA A 88 5.14 -7.61 -19.00
C ALA A 88 4.85 -7.32 -17.52
N THR A 89 4.96 -6.05 -17.13
CA THR A 89 4.48 -5.60 -15.82
C THR A 89 2.97 -5.79 -15.76
N GLU A 90 2.50 -6.64 -14.86
CA GLU A 90 1.08 -6.88 -14.68
C GLU A 90 0.45 -5.70 -13.94
N LEU A 91 -0.63 -5.18 -14.50
CA LEU A 91 -1.49 -4.17 -13.88
C LEU A 91 -2.58 -4.86 -13.09
N GLU A 92 -2.71 -4.51 -11.82
CA GLU A 92 -3.81 -4.99 -10.99
C GLU A 92 -4.76 -3.83 -10.66
N LEU A 93 -6.06 -4.07 -10.85
CA LEU A 93 -7.12 -3.10 -10.53
C LEU A 93 -7.66 -3.39 -9.14
N LEU A 94 -7.84 -2.34 -8.34
CA LEU A 94 -8.46 -2.46 -7.02
C LEU A 94 -10.00 -2.40 -7.10
N GLY A 95 -10.53 -1.74 -8.12
CA GLY A 95 -11.96 -1.45 -8.25
C GLY A 95 -12.46 -0.35 -7.31
N THR A 96 -11.57 0.31 -6.60
CA THR A 96 -11.80 1.45 -5.70
C THR A 96 -10.67 2.47 -5.88
N GLY A 97 -10.77 3.63 -5.23
CA GLY A 97 -9.77 4.69 -5.35
C GLY A 97 -10.10 5.71 -6.43
N ASP A 98 -9.18 6.64 -6.67
CA ASP A 98 -9.36 7.72 -7.63
C ASP A 98 -9.01 7.22 -9.05
N GLU A 99 -9.89 7.48 -10.02
CA GLU A 99 -9.68 7.04 -11.40
C GLU A 99 -8.36 7.59 -11.95
N GLY A 100 -7.55 6.69 -12.51
CA GLY A 100 -6.25 7.02 -13.09
C GLY A 100 -5.11 7.18 -12.07
N CYS A 101 -5.36 7.16 -10.78
CA CYS A 101 -4.31 7.16 -9.78
C CYS A 101 -3.65 5.78 -9.68
N SER A 102 -2.34 5.72 -9.80
CA SER A 102 -1.57 4.48 -9.87
C SER A 102 -0.36 4.46 -8.93
N ILE A 103 -0.04 3.27 -8.43
CA ILE A 103 1.13 3.03 -7.58
C ILE A 103 2.01 1.91 -8.14
N ALA A 104 3.33 2.08 -8.09
CA ALA A 104 4.30 1.05 -8.44
C ALA A 104 4.99 0.52 -7.17
N SER A 105 4.98 -0.80 -6.96
CA SER A 105 5.65 -1.43 -5.81
C SER A 105 6.98 -2.06 -6.20
N SER A 106 8.02 -1.83 -5.40
CA SER A 106 9.39 -2.33 -5.63
C SER A 106 9.99 -2.86 -4.33
N ASP A 107 10.76 -3.96 -4.38
CA ASP A 107 11.54 -4.42 -3.22
C ASP A 107 12.79 -3.57 -2.95
N ASN A 108 13.08 -2.61 -3.82
CA ASN A 108 14.12 -1.61 -3.61
C ASN A 108 13.51 -0.29 -3.18
N PHE A 109 14.12 0.35 -2.19
CA PHE A 109 13.81 1.75 -1.87
C PHE A 109 14.14 2.64 -3.08
N ILE A 110 13.19 3.47 -3.50
CA ILE A 110 13.36 4.35 -4.65
C ILE A 110 14.00 5.66 -4.18
N GLY A 111 15.21 5.92 -4.67
CA GLY A 111 16.01 7.07 -4.32
C GLY A 111 16.90 7.54 -5.46
N ALA A 112 17.90 8.36 -5.15
CA ALA A 112 18.82 8.92 -6.14
C ALA A 112 19.59 7.87 -6.95
N ASP A 113 19.88 6.72 -6.36
CA ASP A 113 20.65 5.62 -6.97
C ASP A 113 19.77 4.61 -7.74
N THR A 114 18.48 4.87 -7.88
CA THR A 114 17.58 4.00 -8.63
C THR A 114 18.02 3.87 -10.09
N PRO A 115 18.21 2.64 -10.61
CA PRO A 115 18.62 2.42 -12.01
C PRO A 115 17.70 3.13 -13.01
N ALA A 116 18.30 3.66 -14.07
CA ALA A 116 17.56 4.43 -15.08
C ALA A 116 16.44 3.61 -15.76
N GLU A 117 16.64 2.32 -15.95
CA GLU A 117 15.65 1.41 -16.51
C GLU A 117 14.45 1.27 -15.58
N GLN A 118 14.69 1.08 -14.28
CA GLN A 118 13.63 1.02 -13.28
C GLN A 118 12.92 2.37 -13.17
N ARG A 119 13.67 3.47 -13.15
CA ARG A 119 13.09 4.82 -13.10
C ARG A 119 12.11 5.08 -14.23
N ARG A 120 12.45 4.71 -15.47
CA ARG A 120 11.53 4.82 -16.62
C ARG A 120 10.22 4.05 -16.45
N LEU A 121 10.28 2.92 -15.76
CA LEU A 121 9.09 2.10 -15.49
C LEU A 121 8.19 2.76 -14.45
N ILE A 122 8.75 3.34 -13.40
CA ILE A 122 7.98 3.84 -12.24
C ILE A 122 7.57 5.31 -12.34
N GLU A 123 8.33 6.17 -13.03
CA GLU A 123 8.02 7.59 -13.19
C GLU A 123 6.62 7.91 -13.77
N PRO A 124 6.03 7.08 -14.64
CA PRO A 124 4.66 7.29 -15.12
C PRO A 124 3.59 7.17 -14.03
N HIS A 125 3.89 6.51 -12.90
CA HIS A 125 2.93 6.29 -11.81
C HIS A 125 2.91 7.44 -10.82
N ASP A 126 1.80 7.57 -10.09
CA ASP A 126 1.59 8.68 -9.15
C ASP A 126 2.45 8.56 -7.91
N CYS A 127 2.67 7.34 -7.44
CA CYS A 127 3.53 7.08 -6.28
C CYS A 127 4.14 5.68 -6.29
N MET A 128 5.08 5.46 -5.37
CA MET A 128 5.82 4.23 -5.22
C MET A 128 5.86 3.77 -3.76
N ASP A 129 5.74 2.46 -3.55
CA ASP A 129 5.93 1.81 -2.26
C ASP A 129 6.64 0.45 -2.40
N MET A 130 6.61 -0.35 -1.35
CA MET A 130 7.27 -1.65 -1.35
C MET A 130 6.32 -2.84 -1.17
N GLU A 131 5.01 -2.63 -0.97
CA GLU A 131 4.07 -3.68 -0.53
C GLU A 131 2.79 -3.81 -1.35
N SER A 132 2.25 -2.71 -1.86
CA SER A 132 0.89 -2.63 -2.39
C SER A 132 0.58 -3.68 -3.45
N TYR A 133 1.48 -3.92 -4.39
CA TYR A 133 1.29 -4.96 -5.41
C TYR A 133 1.12 -6.35 -4.80
N ALA A 134 1.94 -6.68 -3.81
CA ALA A 134 1.89 -7.98 -3.13
C ALA A 134 0.61 -8.17 -2.32
N ILE A 135 0.14 -7.11 -1.65
CA ILE A 135 -1.12 -7.10 -0.90
C ILE A 135 -2.31 -7.37 -1.84
N VAL A 136 -2.38 -6.66 -2.97
CA VAL A 136 -3.43 -6.86 -3.97
C VAL A 136 -3.39 -8.29 -4.54
N ARG A 137 -2.19 -8.78 -4.88
CA ARG A 137 -2.01 -10.14 -5.39
C ARG A 137 -2.40 -11.20 -4.37
N ALA A 138 -2.05 -11.03 -3.09
CA ALA A 138 -2.41 -11.95 -2.01
C ALA A 138 -3.93 -12.01 -1.83
N THR A 139 -4.61 -10.87 -1.86
CA THR A 139 -6.07 -10.79 -1.72
C THR A 139 -6.78 -11.49 -2.87
N LYS A 140 -6.40 -11.22 -4.11
CA LYS A 140 -6.94 -11.88 -5.29
C LYS A 140 -6.60 -13.36 -5.34
N PHE A 141 -5.39 -13.75 -4.91
CA PHE A 141 -4.99 -15.15 -4.81
C PHE A 141 -5.86 -15.90 -3.81
N TYR A 142 -6.07 -15.33 -2.62
CA TYR A 142 -6.93 -15.91 -1.59
C TYR A 142 -8.35 -16.14 -2.10
N ALA A 143 -8.97 -15.14 -2.71
CA ALA A 143 -10.34 -15.27 -3.25
C ALA A 143 -10.43 -16.41 -4.27
N ARG A 144 -9.48 -16.49 -5.20
CA ARG A 144 -9.44 -17.57 -6.21
C ARG A 144 -9.26 -18.96 -5.61
N GLN A 145 -8.38 -19.10 -4.60
CA GLN A 145 -8.07 -20.39 -4.00
C GLN A 145 -9.15 -20.89 -3.03
N SER A 146 -9.76 -19.98 -2.29
CA SER A 146 -10.79 -20.30 -1.30
C SER A 146 -12.19 -20.44 -1.91
N GLY A 147 -12.42 -19.93 -3.12
CA GLY A 147 -13.75 -19.83 -3.73
C GLY A 147 -14.68 -18.81 -3.03
N LYS A 148 -14.13 -18.01 -2.09
CA LYS A 148 -14.88 -16.96 -1.41
C LYS A 148 -14.92 -15.68 -2.25
N ALA A 149 -15.89 -14.81 -1.93
CA ALA A 149 -15.95 -13.49 -2.55
C ALA A 149 -14.64 -12.70 -2.26
N GLU A 150 -14.15 -12.00 -3.27
CA GLU A 150 -13.01 -11.12 -3.11
C GLU A 150 -13.40 -9.92 -2.21
N PRO A 151 -12.68 -9.64 -1.12
CA PRO A 151 -12.92 -8.44 -0.32
C PRO A 151 -12.75 -7.19 -1.16
N LYS A 152 -13.54 -6.14 -0.90
CA LYS A 152 -13.29 -4.84 -1.53
C LYS A 152 -11.95 -4.28 -1.06
N MET A 153 -11.11 -3.88 -1.99
CA MET A 153 -9.80 -3.34 -1.67
C MET A 153 -9.78 -1.82 -1.75
N TYR A 154 -9.18 -1.20 -0.76
CA TYR A 154 -8.96 0.24 -0.69
C TYR A 154 -7.48 0.51 -0.39
N MET A 155 -7.00 1.66 -0.86
CA MET A 155 -5.62 2.07 -0.62
C MET A 155 -5.58 3.57 -0.27
N LEU A 156 -4.83 3.90 0.79
CA LEU A 156 -4.54 5.27 1.20
C LEU A 156 -3.03 5.42 1.36
N LYS A 157 -2.43 6.31 0.59
CA LYS A 157 -0.99 6.57 0.62
C LYS A 157 -0.72 8.04 0.83
N VAL A 158 0.19 8.36 1.76
CA VAL A 158 0.64 9.72 2.01
C VAL A 158 2.06 9.88 1.50
N VAL A 159 2.30 10.90 0.71
CA VAL A 159 3.62 11.18 0.13
C VAL A 159 4.61 11.57 1.22
N SER A 160 5.66 10.78 1.42
CA SER A 160 6.72 11.01 2.41
C SER A 160 7.99 11.64 1.84
N ASP A 161 8.22 11.49 0.54
CA ASP A 161 9.45 11.95 -0.11
C ASP A 161 9.29 12.09 -1.63
N ALA A 162 10.27 12.76 -2.25
CA ALA A 162 10.32 12.99 -3.70
C ALA A 162 11.10 11.91 -4.47
N CYS A 163 11.33 10.74 -3.89
CA CYS A 163 12.15 9.66 -4.46
C CYS A 163 13.61 10.07 -4.73
N ASP A 164 14.13 10.96 -3.91
CA ASP A 164 15.49 11.53 -4.00
C ASP A 164 16.27 11.43 -2.69
N GLY A 165 15.64 10.94 -1.63
CA GLY A 165 16.15 10.81 -0.29
C GLY A 165 16.71 9.43 0.05
N THR A 166 16.94 9.25 1.34
CA THR A 166 17.43 8.03 1.97
C THR A 166 16.35 7.45 2.89
N ILE A 167 16.60 6.25 3.41
CA ILE A 167 15.74 5.62 4.43
C ILE A 167 15.71 6.46 5.73
N GLU A 168 16.84 7.05 6.11
CA GLU A 168 16.94 7.91 7.29
C GLU A 168 16.08 9.18 7.14
N ASP A 169 16.00 9.72 5.95
CA ASP A 169 15.09 10.84 5.65
C ASP A 169 13.62 10.43 5.84
N TRP A 170 13.25 9.25 5.38
CA TRP A 170 11.91 8.69 5.56
C TRP A 170 11.58 8.52 7.06
N GLU A 171 12.45 7.90 7.84
CA GLU A 171 12.25 7.72 9.29
C GLU A 171 11.99 9.03 10.02
N SER A 172 12.67 10.11 9.63
CA SER A 172 12.49 11.43 10.21
C SER A 172 11.17 12.10 9.85
N ARG A 173 10.55 11.70 8.75
CA ARG A 173 9.32 12.31 8.18
C ARG A 173 8.05 11.54 8.52
N VAL A 174 8.14 10.22 8.68
CA VAL A 174 6.96 9.34 8.89
C VAL A 174 6.12 9.75 10.10
N GLU A 175 6.77 10.16 11.19
CA GLU A 175 6.06 10.59 12.41
C GLU A 175 5.09 11.75 12.17
N ARG A 176 5.44 12.68 11.30
CA ARG A 176 4.62 13.86 10.99
C ARG A 176 3.41 13.53 10.11
N LEU A 177 3.42 12.37 9.47
CA LEU A 177 2.36 11.91 8.56
C LEU A 177 1.35 10.98 9.24
N ARG A 178 1.64 10.52 10.47
CA ARG A 178 0.80 9.57 11.19
C ARG A 178 -0.64 10.04 11.35
N SER A 179 -0.85 11.29 11.79
CA SER A 179 -2.19 11.84 11.97
C SER A 179 -2.98 11.81 10.67
N THR A 180 -2.37 12.26 9.56
CA THR A 180 -3.01 12.25 8.24
C THR A 180 -3.43 10.84 7.81
N LEU A 181 -2.57 9.83 8.04
CA LEU A 181 -2.88 8.44 7.70
C LEU A 181 -4.00 7.87 8.57
N VAL A 182 -3.94 8.12 9.88
CA VAL A 182 -4.93 7.59 10.85
C VAL A 182 -6.29 8.23 10.62
N GLU A 183 -6.37 9.55 10.49
CA GLU A 183 -7.61 10.28 10.21
C GLU A 183 -8.26 9.82 8.90
N ALA A 184 -7.47 9.69 7.83
CA ALA A 184 -7.97 9.19 6.55
C ALA A 184 -8.47 7.74 6.63
N ALA A 185 -7.80 6.89 7.44
CA ALA A 185 -8.24 5.53 7.66
C ALA A 185 -9.56 5.46 8.45
N GLU A 186 -9.72 6.28 9.51
CA GLU A 186 -10.96 6.39 10.29
C GLU A 186 -12.14 6.80 9.39
N GLU A 187 -11.98 7.87 8.62
CA GLU A 187 -12.99 8.35 7.68
C GLU A 187 -13.41 7.26 6.68
N LEU A 188 -12.44 6.54 6.13
CA LEU A 188 -12.73 5.46 5.20
C LEU A 188 -13.42 4.28 5.87
N ILE A 189 -12.99 3.88 7.06
CA ILE A 189 -13.63 2.80 7.84
C ILE A 189 -15.09 3.14 8.12
N GLU A 190 -15.38 4.36 8.56
CA GLU A 190 -16.76 4.82 8.78
C GLU A 190 -17.60 4.78 7.50
N ALA A 191 -17.03 5.20 6.37
CA ALA A 191 -17.73 5.20 5.08
C ALA A 191 -18.01 3.78 4.55
N ILE A 192 -17.21 2.77 4.96
CA ILE A 192 -17.36 1.38 4.53
C ILE A 192 -18.42 0.65 5.37
N LYS A 193 -18.53 0.97 6.66
CA LYS A 193 -19.49 0.31 7.60
C LYS A 193 -20.94 0.52 7.21
#